data_6d8c88c0f5ddbafa4cfd1e9956a7129a
#
_entry.id   6d8c88c0f5ddbafa4cfd1e9956a7129a
#
_cell.length_a   1.000
_cell.length_b   1.000
_cell.length_c   1.000
_cell.angle_alpha   90.00
_cell.angle_beta   90.00
_cell.angle_gamma   90.00
#
_symmetry.space_group_name_H-M   'P 1'
#
loop_
_entity.id
_entity.type
_entity.pdbx_description
1 polymer ?
#
loop_
_entity_poly.entity_id
_entity_poly.type
_entity_poly.pdbx_seq_one_letter_code
_entity_poly.pdbx_strand_id
1 'polypeptide(L)'
;MKKLQSILVCVLLLITAQQSIGQKVYQWRGDNRDGIYNENKLMKSWPEKGPELLWFNEEIGQGYAAPVLTNDKLLVNGEADSTSYLFAFDLKGKLLWKTANGKEYYGKGFSASFPGSRSTPTVVGDIVYASSGKGRLAGYDLATGKEKWGVDMVPDLGGIENMFGFSESPLIDGDNIYFMAGGVANNMVALNRFTGKTIWASKALGDTAAFCSPLLITLPARKILVTLSAHFVFGVDAQNGELLWSSKTLDKFAFEKLHANTPLYADGFIYFTAGEEAANGAVKLQLTPDGKSIKEVWRNVNVTNAQGGFIKLGNQLFTTTKKKRLVCVDTGTGSVVDSLSANKGSLIYADSKFYCYNETGDVKLIQFENNKFSEISKFRVDKGTKEHFSHPVISKGIMYIRHGRALMAYDINEK
;
A
#
# COMPACT_ATOMS: atom_id res chain seq x y z
N MET A 1 49.26 46.87 -44.88
CA MET A 1 49.13 45.42 -44.52
C MET A 1 48.58 45.38 -43.11
N LYS A 2 47.26 45.23 -43.01
CA LYS A 2 46.54 45.13 -41.70
C LYS A 2 46.23 43.69 -41.41
N LYS A 3 46.75 43.13 -40.29
CA LYS A 3 46.45 41.79 -39.80
C LYS A 3 45.06 41.81 -39.14
N LEU A 4 44.13 41.06 -39.67
CA LEU A 4 42.85 40.74 -39.02
C LEU A 4 43.11 39.63 -37.97
N GLN A 5 42.90 39.96 -36.69
CA GLN A 5 42.84 38.98 -35.64
C GLN A 5 41.40 38.48 -35.51
N SER A 6 41.20 37.20 -35.85
CA SER A 6 39.93 36.51 -35.63
C SER A 6 39.84 36.09 -34.14
N ILE A 7 38.93 36.69 -33.41
CA ILE A 7 38.57 36.26 -32.04
C ILE A 7 37.59 35.10 -32.15
N LEU A 8 38.03 33.89 -31.78
CA LEU A 8 37.22 32.72 -31.68
C LEU A 8 36.51 32.72 -30.31
N VAL A 9 35.24 33.07 -30.27
CA VAL A 9 34.41 33.00 -29.05
C VAL A 9 33.93 31.56 -28.88
N CYS A 10 34.59 30.82 -28.01
CA CYS A 10 34.07 29.51 -27.54
C CYS A 10 32.93 29.77 -26.55
N VAL A 11 31.70 29.61 -26.99
CA VAL A 11 30.53 29.53 -26.12
C VAL A 11 30.51 28.13 -25.52
N LEU A 12 30.98 27.98 -24.27
CA LEU A 12 30.76 26.78 -23.47
C LEU A 12 29.27 26.73 -23.07
N LEU A 13 28.50 25.91 -23.76
CA LEU A 13 27.17 25.48 -23.30
C LEU A 13 27.37 24.56 -22.08
N LEU A 14 27.29 25.16 -20.90
CA LEU A 14 27.09 24.40 -19.66
C LEU A 14 25.69 23.80 -19.70
N ILE A 15 25.57 22.59 -20.20
CA ILE A 15 24.41 21.74 -19.99
C ILE A 15 24.45 21.34 -18.51
N THR A 16 23.82 22.11 -17.66
CA THR A 16 23.48 21.68 -16.29
C THR A 16 22.45 20.57 -16.47
N ALA A 17 22.90 19.32 -16.37
CA ALA A 17 22.00 18.20 -16.13
C ALA A 17 21.32 18.48 -14.78
N GLN A 18 20.14 19.09 -14.83
CA GLN A 18 19.23 19.08 -13.69
C GLN A 18 18.90 17.60 -13.44
N GLN A 19 19.58 16.99 -12.49
CA GLN A 19 19.08 15.76 -11.90
C GLN A 19 17.68 16.13 -11.39
N SER A 20 16.67 15.64 -12.09
CA SER A 20 15.30 15.67 -11.63
C SER A 20 15.27 14.88 -10.33
N ILE A 21 15.38 15.59 -9.21
CA ILE A 21 15.07 15.01 -7.92
C ILE A 21 13.60 14.63 -8.05
N GLY A 22 13.33 13.32 -8.17
CA GLY A 22 11.99 12.80 -8.33
C GLY A 22 11.10 13.37 -7.22
N GLN A 23 9.92 13.88 -7.59
CA GLN A 23 8.97 14.39 -6.60
C GLN A 23 8.68 13.30 -5.56
N LYS A 24 8.68 13.67 -4.26
CA LYS A 24 8.35 12.75 -3.19
C LYS A 24 6.94 12.20 -3.40
N VAL A 25 6.80 10.88 -3.30
CA VAL A 25 5.52 10.18 -3.34
C VAL A 25 5.10 9.89 -1.90
N TYR A 26 3.94 10.39 -1.50
CA TYR A 26 3.31 10.02 -0.23
C TYR A 26 2.24 8.98 -0.52
N GLN A 27 2.35 7.81 0.09
CA GLN A 27 1.58 6.66 -0.31
C GLN A 27 1.33 5.67 0.84
N TRP A 28 0.55 4.65 0.58
CA TRP A 28 0.25 3.57 1.50
C TRP A 28 1.52 2.85 1.98
N ARG A 29 1.61 2.62 3.30
CA ARG A 29 2.72 1.92 3.99
C ARG A 29 4.08 2.62 3.88
N GLY A 30 4.12 3.96 3.85
CA GLY A 30 5.34 4.74 3.88
C GLY A 30 6.03 4.89 2.52
N ASP A 31 7.24 5.44 2.54
CA ASP A 31 7.95 5.89 1.34
C ASP A 31 8.21 4.74 0.34
N ASN A 32 8.45 3.52 0.82
CA ASN A 32 8.76 2.34 0.00
C ASN A 32 7.61 1.31 -0.08
N ARG A 33 6.44 1.60 0.48
CA ARG A 33 5.29 0.67 0.59
C ARG A 33 5.61 -0.61 1.39
N ASP A 34 6.62 -0.58 2.23
CA ASP A 34 7.16 -1.72 3.00
C ASP A 34 6.72 -1.74 4.47
N GLY A 35 6.06 -0.67 4.94
CA GLY A 35 5.61 -0.54 6.33
C GLY A 35 6.72 -0.15 7.30
N ILE A 36 7.87 0.30 6.78
CA ILE A 36 8.99 0.80 7.58
C ILE A 36 8.95 2.33 7.55
N TYR A 37 8.94 2.94 8.74
CA TYR A 37 8.94 4.38 8.92
C TYR A 37 10.29 4.82 9.50
N ASN A 38 10.96 5.75 8.83
CA ASN A 38 12.26 6.28 9.26
C ASN A 38 12.07 7.34 10.36
N GLU A 39 11.64 6.87 11.53
CA GLU A 39 11.40 7.67 12.73
C GLU A 39 12.35 7.21 13.84
N ASN A 40 12.64 8.08 14.77
CA ASN A 40 13.48 7.81 15.94
C ASN A 40 12.96 8.59 17.16
N LYS A 41 13.53 8.31 18.35
CA LYS A 41 13.13 8.92 19.62
C LYS A 41 11.63 8.72 19.90
N LEU A 42 11.14 7.53 19.61
CA LEU A 42 9.78 7.13 19.92
C LEU A 42 9.72 6.46 21.31
N MET A 43 8.55 6.47 21.94
CA MET A 43 8.34 5.85 23.26
C MET A 43 8.90 4.44 23.30
N LYS A 44 9.62 4.12 24.38
CA LYS A 44 10.17 2.79 24.64
C LYS A 44 9.12 1.81 25.14
N SER A 45 8.05 2.33 25.76
CA SER A 45 6.88 1.58 26.22
C SER A 45 5.67 2.51 26.25
N TRP A 46 4.48 1.96 26.11
CA TRP A 46 3.25 2.72 26.31
C TRP A 46 3.01 2.98 27.80
N PRO A 47 2.56 4.18 28.19
CA PRO A 47 2.00 4.41 29.52
C PRO A 47 0.81 3.47 29.77
N GLU A 48 0.44 3.26 31.04
CA GLU A 48 -0.66 2.36 31.43
C GLU A 48 -1.99 2.67 30.72
N LYS A 49 -2.27 3.95 30.48
CA LYS A 49 -3.47 4.41 29.76
C LYS A 49 -3.28 4.55 28.24
N GLY A 50 -2.14 4.09 27.70
CA GLY A 50 -1.73 4.33 26.33
C GLY A 50 -1.09 5.70 26.11
N PRO A 51 -0.60 5.98 24.88
CA PRO A 51 -0.06 7.28 24.50
C PRO A 51 -1.16 8.35 24.50
N GLU A 52 -0.75 9.61 24.62
CA GLU A 52 -1.66 10.75 24.63
C GLU A 52 -2.42 10.86 23.31
N LEU A 53 -3.75 10.86 23.36
CA LEU A 53 -4.62 11.12 22.23
C LEU A 53 -4.69 12.63 22.00
N LEU A 54 -4.00 13.13 20.96
CA LEU A 54 -3.96 14.56 20.64
C LEU A 54 -5.28 15.07 20.08
N TRP A 55 -5.88 14.31 19.17
CA TRP A 55 -7.18 14.58 18.58
C TRP A 55 -7.78 13.31 17.93
N PHE A 56 -9.09 13.33 17.74
CA PHE A 56 -9.81 12.35 16.93
C PHE A 56 -10.94 13.02 16.15
N ASN A 57 -11.35 12.39 15.04
CA ASN A 57 -12.47 12.80 14.20
C ASN A 57 -13.27 11.56 13.80
N GLU A 58 -14.59 11.57 13.97
CA GLU A 58 -15.49 10.47 13.65
C GLU A 58 -16.36 10.74 12.41
N GLU A 59 -16.05 11.76 11.63
CA GLU A 59 -16.82 12.19 10.45
C GLU A 59 -16.18 11.78 9.12
N ILE A 60 -15.14 10.94 9.15
CA ILE A 60 -14.46 10.50 7.93
C ILE A 60 -15.22 9.40 7.16
N GLY A 61 -16.40 9.01 7.60
CA GLY A 61 -17.18 7.93 7.00
C GLY A 61 -16.58 6.54 7.23
N GLN A 62 -17.29 5.51 6.78
CA GLN A 62 -16.87 4.12 6.97
C GLN A 62 -15.66 3.75 6.10
N GLY A 63 -14.82 2.85 6.58
CA GLY A 63 -13.73 2.28 5.79
C GLY A 63 -12.56 1.75 6.59
N TYR A 64 -11.60 1.22 5.83
CA TYR A 64 -10.40 0.55 6.30
C TYR A 64 -9.11 1.15 5.71
N ALA A 65 -9.24 2.15 4.84
CA ALA A 65 -8.11 2.85 4.24
C ALA A 65 -7.23 3.49 5.31
N ALA A 66 -5.93 3.29 5.21
CA ALA A 66 -4.98 4.05 6.03
C ALA A 66 -4.96 5.53 5.60
N PRO A 67 -4.65 6.48 6.48
CA PRO A 67 -4.36 7.83 6.06
C PRO A 67 -3.03 7.91 5.33
N VAL A 68 -2.86 8.94 4.47
CA VAL A 68 -1.57 9.35 3.93
C VAL A 68 -1.24 10.75 4.43
N LEU A 69 0.01 10.97 4.80
CA LEU A 69 0.47 12.24 5.32
C LEU A 69 1.46 12.89 4.37
N THR A 70 1.22 14.17 4.08
CA THR A 70 2.18 15.07 3.46
C THR A 70 2.89 15.88 4.55
N ASN A 71 3.66 16.90 4.15
CA ASN A 71 4.34 17.77 5.13
C ASN A 71 3.35 18.57 6.01
N ASP A 72 2.15 18.85 5.51
CA ASP A 72 1.17 19.78 6.10
C ASP A 72 -0.27 19.25 6.11
N LYS A 73 -0.55 18.13 5.44
CA LYS A 73 -1.91 17.58 5.32
C LYS A 73 -1.96 16.10 5.62
N LEU A 74 -3.11 15.68 6.08
CA LEU A 74 -3.52 14.29 6.20
C LEU A 74 -4.71 14.05 5.26
N LEU A 75 -4.62 13.02 4.42
CA LEU A 75 -5.68 12.64 3.49
C LEU A 75 -6.16 11.22 3.76
N VAL A 76 -7.45 11.00 3.64
CA VAL A 76 -8.05 9.67 3.85
C VAL A 76 -9.33 9.52 3.03
N ASN A 77 -9.55 8.31 2.47
CA ASN A 77 -10.83 7.97 1.84
C ASN A 77 -11.82 7.45 2.88
N GLY A 78 -13.11 7.73 2.68
CA GLY A 78 -14.18 7.20 3.52
C GLY A 78 -15.49 7.16 2.79
N GLU A 79 -16.42 6.35 3.29
CA GLU A 79 -17.76 6.16 2.70
C GLU A 79 -18.82 6.80 3.58
N ALA A 80 -19.70 7.58 2.96
CA ALA A 80 -20.95 8.03 3.55
C ALA A 80 -22.05 7.99 2.47
N ASP A 81 -23.20 7.47 2.83
CA ASP A 81 -24.38 7.40 1.93
C ASP A 81 -24.08 6.77 0.56
N SER A 82 -23.33 5.65 0.58
CA SER A 82 -22.89 4.93 -0.63
C SER A 82 -21.99 5.76 -1.56
N THR A 83 -21.46 6.88 -1.09
CA THR A 83 -20.53 7.74 -1.81
C THR A 83 -19.14 7.62 -1.20
N SER A 84 -18.14 7.41 -2.05
CA SER A 84 -16.74 7.53 -1.67
C SER A 84 -16.38 9.01 -1.56
N TYR A 85 -15.72 9.38 -0.48
CA TYR A 85 -15.21 10.73 -0.28
C TYR A 85 -13.72 10.71 0.00
N LEU A 86 -13.02 11.69 -0.54
CA LEU A 86 -11.67 12.03 -0.15
C LEU A 86 -11.72 13.22 0.82
N PHE A 87 -11.14 13.04 1.99
CA PHE A 87 -11.03 14.06 3.03
C PHE A 87 -9.60 14.56 3.14
N ALA A 88 -9.41 15.86 3.32
CA ALA A 88 -8.14 16.46 3.69
C ALA A 88 -8.27 17.23 5.00
N PHE A 89 -7.34 16.95 5.90
CA PHE A 89 -7.23 17.64 7.19
C PHE A 89 -5.86 18.31 7.30
N ASP A 90 -5.75 19.34 8.14
CA ASP A 90 -4.44 19.73 8.64
C ASP A 90 -3.93 18.68 9.67
N LEU A 91 -2.67 18.78 10.08
CA LEU A 91 -2.10 17.83 11.04
C LEU A 91 -2.65 17.96 12.47
N LYS A 92 -3.48 18.97 12.73
CA LYS A 92 -4.21 19.16 13.99
C LYS A 92 -5.63 18.60 13.96
N GLY A 93 -6.02 17.92 12.86
CA GLY A 93 -7.33 17.29 12.71
C GLY A 93 -8.46 18.21 12.25
N LYS A 94 -8.16 19.47 11.85
CA LYS A 94 -9.14 20.38 11.27
C LYS A 94 -9.39 20.00 9.79
N LEU A 95 -10.66 19.79 9.43
CA LEU A 95 -11.06 19.55 8.05
C LEU A 95 -10.75 20.77 7.18
N LEU A 96 -10.00 20.56 6.10
CA LEU A 96 -9.67 21.59 5.10
C LEU A 96 -10.65 21.54 3.95
N TRP A 97 -10.89 20.35 3.40
CA TRP A 97 -11.88 20.13 2.35
C TRP A 97 -12.30 18.64 2.29
N LYS A 98 -13.45 18.40 1.66
CA LYS A 98 -14.03 17.09 1.39
C LYS A 98 -14.54 17.08 -0.05
N THR A 99 -14.23 16.02 -0.82
CA THR A 99 -14.66 15.89 -2.20
C THR A 99 -15.22 14.48 -2.45
N ALA A 100 -16.31 14.39 -3.19
CA ALA A 100 -16.88 13.11 -3.62
C ALA A 100 -16.00 12.47 -4.69
N ASN A 101 -15.76 11.15 -4.57
CA ASN A 101 -15.02 10.33 -5.54
C ASN A 101 -15.92 9.21 -6.10
N GLY A 102 -17.10 9.56 -6.54
CA GLY A 102 -18.06 8.61 -7.11
C GLY A 102 -18.70 7.67 -6.09
N LYS A 103 -19.27 6.57 -6.56
CA LYS A 103 -19.92 5.58 -5.69
C LYS A 103 -18.93 4.70 -4.98
N GLU A 104 -19.25 4.34 -3.74
CA GLU A 104 -18.49 3.35 -2.97
C GLU A 104 -19.15 1.97 -3.10
N TYR A 105 -18.36 0.91 -2.88
CA TYR A 105 -18.84 -0.46 -2.83
C TYR A 105 -19.56 -0.72 -1.51
N TYR A 106 -20.82 -1.12 -1.59
CA TYR A 106 -21.64 -1.35 -0.40
C TYR A 106 -21.84 -2.84 -0.06
N GLY A 107 -21.43 -3.74 -0.96
CA GLY A 107 -21.53 -5.18 -0.77
C GLY A 107 -22.97 -5.74 -0.88
N LYS A 108 -23.03 -7.08 -0.93
CA LYS A 108 -24.27 -7.86 -0.85
C LYS A 108 -24.03 -9.09 0.02
N GLY A 109 -25.01 -9.53 0.78
CA GLY A 109 -24.86 -10.69 1.65
C GLY A 109 -23.72 -10.49 2.63
N PHE A 110 -22.77 -11.42 2.69
CA PHE A 110 -21.62 -11.39 3.60
C PHE A 110 -20.77 -10.11 3.46
N SER A 111 -20.52 -9.67 2.23
CA SER A 111 -19.67 -8.49 2.01
C SER A 111 -20.29 -7.18 2.46
N ALA A 112 -21.62 -7.11 2.65
CA ALA A 112 -22.30 -5.94 3.22
C ALA A 112 -21.97 -5.68 4.69
N SER A 113 -21.44 -6.69 5.39
CA SER A 113 -20.95 -6.53 6.78
C SER A 113 -19.69 -5.68 6.88
N PHE A 114 -18.98 -5.48 5.76
CA PHE A 114 -17.71 -4.77 5.68
C PHE A 114 -17.80 -3.55 4.75
N PRO A 115 -18.60 -2.53 5.10
CA PRO A 115 -18.78 -1.34 4.25
C PRO A 115 -17.55 -0.43 4.25
N GLY A 116 -17.47 0.42 3.24
CA GLY A 116 -16.59 1.57 3.21
C GLY A 116 -15.29 1.42 2.44
N SER A 117 -14.59 2.53 2.33
CA SER A 117 -13.41 2.69 1.48
C SER A 117 -12.20 1.92 2.00
N ARG A 118 -11.45 1.27 1.10
CA ARG A 118 -10.27 0.46 1.42
C ARG A 118 -8.97 1.02 0.85
N SER A 119 -9.06 1.73 -0.27
CA SER A 119 -7.91 2.33 -0.94
C SER A 119 -7.33 3.51 -0.16
N THR A 120 -6.02 3.53 0.05
CA THR A 120 -5.30 4.69 0.59
C THR A 120 -4.96 5.65 -0.56
N PRO A 121 -5.18 6.96 -0.42
CA PRO A 121 -4.78 7.94 -1.41
C PRO A 121 -3.26 7.95 -1.64
N THR A 122 -2.84 8.41 -2.83
CA THR A 122 -1.42 8.66 -3.14
C THR A 122 -1.24 10.11 -3.55
N VAL A 123 -0.18 10.78 -3.05
CA VAL A 123 0.08 12.19 -3.35
C VAL A 123 1.43 12.36 -4.02
N VAL A 124 1.46 13.09 -5.13
CA VAL A 124 2.70 13.49 -5.84
C VAL A 124 2.56 14.92 -6.29
N GLY A 125 3.47 15.79 -5.80
CA GLY A 125 3.42 17.23 -6.09
C GLY A 125 2.14 17.86 -5.56
N ASP A 126 1.39 18.49 -6.42
CA ASP A 126 0.13 19.20 -6.15
C ASP A 126 -1.14 18.38 -6.44
N ILE A 127 -0.98 17.08 -6.71
CA ILE A 127 -2.11 16.20 -7.04
C ILE A 127 -2.22 15.05 -6.04
N VAL A 128 -3.44 14.82 -5.56
CA VAL A 128 -3.81 13.62 -4.82
C VAL A 128 -4.66 12.71 -5.70
N TYR A 129 -4.33 11.42 -5.69
CA TYR A 129 -5.01 10.36 -6.45
C TYR A 129 -5.76 9.46 -5.48
N ALA A 130 -7.03 9.23 -5.78
CA ALA A 130 -7.88 8.40 -4.95
C ALA A 130 -8.69 7.42 -5.82
N SER A 131 -8.93 6.21 -5.31
CA SER A 131 -9.85 5.27 -5.93
C SER A 131 -11.01 4.93 -5.00
N SER A 132 -12.20 4.67 -5.57
CA SER A 132 -13.38 4.20 -4.84
C SER A 132 -13.56 2.69 -4.99
N GLY A 133 -14.35 2.09 -4.11
CA GLY A 133 -14.66 0.67 -4.18
C GLY A 133 -15.44 0.25 -5.43
N LYS A 134 -16.06 1.19 -6.15
CA LYS A 134 -16.67 0.97 -7.47
C LYS A 134 -15.72 1.16 -8.64
N GLY A 135 -14.42 1.43 -8.34
CA GLY A 135 -13.37 1.51 -9.34
C GLY A 135 -13.24 2.88 -10.01
N ARG A 136 -13.77 3.97 -9.42
CA ARG A 136 -13.42 5.30 -9.90
C ARG A 136 -12.02 5.65 -9.42
N LEU A 137 -11.12 5.93 -10.35
CA LEU A 137 -9.78 6.48 -10.10
C LEU A 137 -9.76 7.92 -10.59
N ALA A 138 -9.40 8.86 -9.71
CA ALA A 138 -9.38 10.27 -10.06
C ALA A 138 -8.21 11.02 -9.44
N GLY A 139 -7.81 12.12 -10.09
CA GLY A 139 -6.81 13.07 -9.63
C GLY A 139 -7.46 14.38 -9.19
N TYR A 140 -7.07 14.87 -8.01
CA TYR A 140 -7.59 16.08 -7.39
C TYR A 140 -6.47 17.05 -7.09
N ASP A 141 -6.75 18.33 -7.17
CA ASP A 141 -5.86 19.37 -6.70
C ASP A 141 -5.68 19.27 -5.18
N LEU A 142 -4.46 19.13 -4.71
CA LEU A 142 -4.14 18.88 -3.30
C LEU A 142 -4.53 20.05 -2.38
N ALA A 143 -4.54 21.27 -2.89
CA ALA A 143 -4.87 22.45 -2.08
C ALA A 143 -6.37 22.62 -1.88
N THR A 144 -7.17 22.31 -2.91
CA THR A 144 -8.59 22.65 -2.98
C THR A 144 -9.55 21.47 -3.00
N GLY A 145 -9.05 20.26 -3.30
CA GLY A 145 -9.89 19.08 -3.53
C GLY A 145 -10.66 19.11 -4.85
N LYS A 146 -10.41 20.09 -5.74
CA LYS A 146 -11.06 20.16 -7.05
C LYS A 146 -10.59 19.02 -7.96
N GLU A 147 -11.52 18.29 -8.56
CA GLU A 147 -11.20 17.24 -9.52
C GLU A 147 -10.51 17.80 -10.75
N LYS A 148 -9.40 17.18 -11.16
CA LYS A 148 -8.66 17.46 -12.40
C LYS A 148 -9.07 16.50 -13.51
N TRP A 149 -9.27 15.23 -13.18
CA TRP A 149 -9.73 14.18 -14.07
C TRP A 149 -10.27 12.97 -13.28
N GLY A 150 -11.07 12.12 -13.92
CA GLY A 150 -11.55 10.86 -13.35
C GLY A 150 -11.81 9.84 -14.45
N VAL A 151 -11.62 8.55 -14.12
CA VAL A 151 -11.84 7.38 -14.98
C VAL A 151 -12.54 6.32 -14.14
N ASP A 152 -13.61 5.72 -14.68
CA ASP A 152 -14.35 4.65 -14.04
C ASP A 152 -13.91 3.30 -14.65
N MET A 153 -13.22 2.46 -13.87
CA MET A 153 -12.59 1.21 -14.36
C MET A 153 -13.59 0.28 -15.02
N VAL A 154 -14.82 0.19 -14.50
CA VAL A 154 -15.83 -0.74 -15.02
C VAL A 154 -16.42 -0.23 -16.34
N PRO A 155 -17.08 0.94 -16.42
CA PRO A 155 -17.69 1.39 -17.67
C PRO A 155 -16.68 1.83 -18.73
N ASP A 156 -15.57 2.48 -18.34
CA ASP A 156 -14.65 3.08 -19.32
C ASP A 156 -13.59 2.08 -19.82
N LEU A 157 -13.20 1.11 -18.98
CA LEU A 157 -12.11 0.17 -19.28
C LEU A 157 -12.55 -1.30 -19.27
N GLY A 158 -13.85 -1.60 -19.06
CA GLY A 158 -14.33 -2.99 -19.03
C GLY A 158 -13.80 -3.79 -17.86
N GLY A 159 -13.46 -3.12 -16.75
CA GLY A 159 -13.02 -3.74 -15.52
C GLY A 159 -14.10 -4.62 -14.88
N ILE A 160 -13.68 -5.51 -13.99
CA ILE A 160 -14.58 -6.41 -13.27
C ILE A 160 -14.50 -6.12 -11.78
N GLU A 161 -15.64 -5.76 -11.20
CA GLU A 161 -15.78 -5.56 -9.77
C GLU A 161 -15.74 -6.91 -9.03
N ASN A 162 -14.92 -7.00 -7.99
CA ASN A 162 -14.88 -8.19 -7.13
C ASN A 162 -15.85 -8.07 -5.93
N MET A 163 -15.93 -9.12 -5.10
CA MET A 163 -16.94 -9.22 -4.03
C MET A 163 -16.80 -8.19 -2.89
N PHE A 164 -15.68 -7.47 -2.79
CA PHE A 164 -15.48 -6.39 -1.82
C PHE A 164 -15.15 -5.05 -2.50
N GLY A 165 -15.35 -4.97 -3.81
CA GLY A 165 -14.99 -3.81 -4.61
C GLY A 165 -13.48 -3.65 -4.82
N PHE A 166 -13.07 -2.54 -5.44
CA PHE A 166 -11.68 -2.21 -5.64
C PHE A 166 -11.06 -1.70 -4.32
N SER A 167 -9.86 -2.20 -4.00
CA SER A 167 -9.16 -1.88 -2.73
C SER A 167 -7.74 -1.38 -2.95
N GLU A 168 -7.28 -1.40 -4.18
CA GLU A 168 -5.93 -1.05 -4.58
C GLU A 168 -5.64 0.44 -4.31
N SER A 169 -4.49 0.71 -3.70
CA SER A 169 -3.96 2.07 -3.56
C SER A 169 -3.15 2.43 -4.81
N PRO A 170 -3.40 3.58 -5.46
CA PRO A 170 -2.75 3.95 -6.70
C PRO A 170 -1.23 3.92 -6.60
N LEU A 171 -0.55 3.34 -7.61
CA LEU A 171 0.90 3.31 -7.72
C LEU A 171 1.34 4.30 -8.80
N ILE A 172 2.31 5.16 -8.47
CA ILE A 172 2.79 6.21 -9.38
C ILE A 172 4.28 6.06 -9.61
N ASP A 173 4.69 6.17 -10.87
CA ASP A 173 6.08 6.25 -11.31
C ASP A 173 6.20 7.26 -12.46
N GLY A 174 6.92 8.35 -12.22
CA GLY A 174 7.02 9.45 -13.19
C GLY A 174 5.65 10.02 -13.52
N ASP A 175 5.29 9.99 -14.80
CA ASP A 175 4.01 10.48 -15.31
C ASP A 175 2.91 9.42 -15.38
N ASN A 176 3.22 8.20 -14.96
CA ASN A 176 2.30 7.06 -15.02
C ASN A 176 1.64 6.81 -13.67
N ILE A 177 0.35 6.47 -13.72
CA ILE A 177 -0.39 5.86 -12.63
C ILE A 177 -0.85 4.47 -13.09
N TYR A 178 -0.55 3.46 -12.27
CA TYR A 178 -0.87 2.07 -12.58
C TYR A 178 -2.00 1.57 -11.70
N PHE A 179 -2.89 0.81 -12.31
CA PHE A 179 -4.06 0.24 -11.64
C PHE A 179 -4.49 -1.07 -12.28
N MET A 180 -5.02 -1.99 -11.49
CA MET A 180 -5.55 -3.26 -11.98
C MET A 180 -7.08 -3.15 -12.16
N ALA A 181 -7.54 -2.95 -13.40
CA ALA A 181 -8.96 -2.92 -13.73
C ALA A 181 -9.63 -4.30 -13.62
N GLY A 182 -8.84 -5.39 -13.74
CA GLY A 182 -9.32 -6.77 -13.60
C GLY A 182 -10.22 -7.26 -14.73
N GLY A 183 -10.26 -6.55 -15.86
CA GLY A 183 -11.05 -6.90 -17.02
C GLY A 183 -10.36 -7.94 -17.92
N VAL A 184 -11.14 -8.61 -18.76
CA VAL A 184 -10.64 -9.64 -19.68
C VAL A 184 -9.70 -9.05 -20.75
N ALA A 185 -10.02 -7.85 -21.25
CA ALA A 185 -9.22 -7.15 -22.25
C ALA A 185 -8.21 -6.18 -21.62
N ASN A 186 -8.66 -5.47 -20.58
CA ASN A 186 -7.89 -4.45 -19.87
C ASN A 186 -7.70 -4.88 -18.41
N ASN A 187 -6.77 -5.79 -18.18
CA ASN A 187 -6.49 -6.35 -16.87
C ASN A 187 -5.66 -5.38 -16.02
N MET A 188 -4.48 -4.99 -16.53
CA MET A 188 -3.64 -3.92 -15.97
C MET A 188 -3.65 -2.72 -16.90
N VAL A 189 -3.65 -1.52 -16.33
CA VAL A 189 -3.64 -0.26 -17.10
C VAL A 189 -2.58 0.70 -16.55
N ALA A 190 -1.98 1.46 -17.46
CA ALA A 190 -1.23 2.67 -17.13
C ALA A 190 -1.97 3.87 -17.72
N LEU A 191 -2.23 4.84 -16.87
CA LEU A 191 -2.82 6.11 -17.26
C LEU A 191 -1.81 7.24 -17.07
N ASN A 192 -1.92 8.29 -17.86
CA ASN A 192 -1.19 9.52 -17.60
C ASN A 192 -1.77 10.18 -16.34
N ARG A 193 -0.96 10.37 -15.32
CA ARG A 193 -1.42 10.87 -14.01
C ARG A 193 -1.95 12.31 -14.03
N PHE A 194 -1.65 13.10 -15.03
CA PHE A 194 -2.13 14.50 -15.15
C PHE A 194 -3.48 14.59 -15.86
N THR A 195 -3.81 13.61 -16.73
CA THR A 195 -4.96 13.69 -17.62
C THR A 195 -5.94 12.52 -17.51
N GLY A 196 -5.56 11.43 -16.84
CA GLY A 196 -6.33 10.19 -16.80
C GLY A 196 -6.36 9.41 -18.13
N LYS A 197 -5.70 9.90 -19.20
CA LYS A 197 -5.69 9.20 -20.49
C LYS A 197 -4.88 7.91 -20.42
N THR A 198 -5.41 6.85 -21.02
CA THR A 198 -4.72 5.55 -21.11
C THR A 198 -3.44 5.68 -21.94
N ILE A 199 -2.32 5.28 -21.36
CA ILE A 199 -1.01 5.14 -22.03
C ILE A 199 -0.93 3.75 -22.65
N TRP A 200 -1.22 2.73 -21.85
CA TRP A 200 -1.38 1.36 -22.32
C TRP A 200 -2.41 0.61 -21.47
N ALA A 201 -3.02 -0.40 -22.05
CA ALA A 201 -3.86 -1.37 -21.37
C ALA A 201 -3.38 -2.78 -21.73
N SER A 202 -3.19 -3.61 -20.74
CA SER A 202 -2.68 -4.98 -20.90
C SER A 202 -3.78 -5.98 -20.65
N LYS A 203 -3.91 -6.96 -21.54
CA LYS A 203 -4.73 -8.13 -21.32
C LYS A 203 -4.19 -8.97 -20.15
N ALA A 204 -2.88 -8.99 -19.95
CA ALA A 204 -2.19 -9.84 -18.98
C ALA A 204 -2.82 -11.25 -18.92
N LEU A 205 -3.44 -11.61 -17.80
CA LEU A 205 -4.11 -12.91 -17.65
C LEU A 205 -5.63 -12.83 -17.81
N GLY A 206 -6.21 -11.63 -17.92
CA GLY A 206 -7.65 -11.43 -17.98
C GLY A 206 -8.39 -11.89 -16.72
N ASP A 207 -7.69 -11.96 -15.58
CA ASP A 207 -8.20 -12.46 -14.31
C ASP A 207 -8.69 -11.30 -13.42
N THR A 208 -9.66 -11.57 -12.55
CA THR A 208 -10.24 -10.56 -11.65
C THR A 208 -9.17 -9.96 -10.72
N ALA A 209 -9.24 -8.66 -10.47
CA ALA A 209 -8.35 -8.00 -9.52
C ALA A 209 -8.45 -8.62 -8.12
N ALA A 210 -7.31 -8.75 -7.45
CA ALA A 210 -7.27 -9.03 -6.02
C ALA A 210 -7.45 -7.72 -5.22
N PHE A 211 -7.07 -7.71 -3.95
CA PHE A 211 -7.24 -6.55 -3.05
C PHE A 211 -5.90 -5.87 -2.74
N CYS A 212 -4.80 -6.36 -3.31
CA CYS A 212 -3.47 -5.81 -3.09
C CYS A 212 -3.15 -4.71 -4.10
N SER A 213 -2.33 -3.77 -3.67
CA SER A 213 -1.75 -2.78 -4.56
C SER A 213 -0.55 -3.36 -5.31
N PRO A 214 -0.27 -2.94 -6.57
CA PRO A 214 0.91 -3.41 -7.28
C PRO A 214 2.20 -2.90 -6.62
N LEU A 215 3.27 -3.66 -6.84
CA LEU A 215 4.65 -3.31 -6.53
C LEU A 215 5.37 -2.93 -7.81
N LEU A 216 6.19 -1.88 -7.80
CA LEU A 216 7.10 -1.55 -8.89
C LEU A 216 8.51 -2.02 -8.54
N ILE A 217 9.07 -2.87 -9.39
CA ILE A 217 10.47 -3.31 -9.31
C ILE A 217 11.26 -2.59 -10.40
N THR A 218 12.34 -1.91 -10.02
CA THR A 218 13.26 -1.27 -10.96
C THR A 218 14.51 -2.13 -11.09
N LEU A 219 14.71 -2.71 -12.27
CA LEU A 219 15.92 -3.43 -12.64
C LEU A 219 16.74 -2.59 -13.64
N PRO A 220 18.04 -2.86 -13.83
CA PRO A 220 18.85 -2.15 -14.82
C PRO A 220 18.27 -2.17 -16.24
N ALA A 221 17.63 -3.28 -16.64
CA ALA A 221 17.09 -3.47 -17.98
C ALA A 221 15.65 -3.01 -18.15
N ARG A 222 14.84 -2.96 -17.07
CA ARG A 222 13.41 -2.65 -17.15
C ARG A 222 12.79 -2.35 -15.80
N LYS A 223 11.58 -1.78 -15.81
CA LYS A 223 10.69 -1.73 -14.65
C LYS A 223 9.58 -2.74 -14.80
N ILE A 224 9.20 -3.38 -13.70
CA ILE A 224 8.19 -4.45 -13.67
C ILE A 224 7.15 -4.11 -12.64
N LEU A 225 5.88 -4.20 -13.01
CA LEU A 225 4.76 -4.17 -12.08
C LEU A 225 4.47 -5.61 -11.66
N VAL A 226 4.50 -5.87 -10.36
CA VAL A 226 4.17 -7.16 -9.77
C VAL A 226 2.92 -7.03 -8.92
N THR A 227 1.92 -7.87 -9.16
CA THR A 227 0.67 -7.88 -8.38
C THR A 227 0.10 -9.28 -8.30
N LEU A 228 -0.97 -9.42 -7.51
CA LEU A 228 -1.79 -10.62 -7.48
C LEU A 228 -3.15 -10.35 -8.12
N SER A 229 -3.62 -11.31 -8.88
CA SER A 229 -5.03 -11.45 -9.27
C SER A 229 -5.70 -12.49 -8.38
N ALA A 230 -6.96 -12.79 -8.66
CA ALA A 230 -7.70 -13.82 -7.91
C ALA A 230 -6.97 -15.18 -7.90
N HIS A 231 -6.24 -15.54 -8.97
CA HIS A 231 -5.64 -16.87 -9.13
C HIS A 231 -4.12 -16.86 -9.36
N PHE A 232 -3.50 -15.72 -9.59
CA PHE A 232 -2.09 -15.66 -9.97
C PHE A 232 -1.34 -14.54 -9.23
N VAL A 233 -0.04 -14.75 -9.02
CA VAL A 233 0.94 -13.68 -8.94
C VAL A 233 1.58 -13.54 -10.31
N PHE A 234 1.76 -12.32 -10.79
CA PHE A 234 2.30 -12.07 -12.13
C PHE A 234 3.07 -10.76 -12.22
N GLY A 235 3.94 -10.68 -13.23
CA GLY A 235 4.70 -9.49 -13.55
C GLY A 235 4.46 -9.05 -14.98
N VAL A 236 4.25 -7.74 -15.16
CA VAL A 236 4.15 -7.09 -16.48
C VAL A 236 5.22 -6.02 -16.62
N ASP A 237 5.70 -5.80 -17.86
CA ASP A 237 6.58 -4.69 -18.16
C ASP A 237 5.86 -3.37 -17.94
N ALA A 238 6.41 -2.49 -17.09
CA ALA A 238 5.77 -1.23 -16.75
C ALA A 238 5.72 -0.22 -17.91
N GLN A 239 6.53 -0.42 -18.95
CA GLN A 239 6.58 0.47 -20.10
C GLN A 239 5.42 0.23 -21.09
N ASN A 240 5.01 -1.04 -21.29
CA ASN A 240 4.06 -1.42 -22.34
C ASN A 240 2.97 -2.40 -21.90
N GLY A 241 3.01 -2.89 -20.65
CA GLY A 241 2.03 -3.83 -20.11
C GLY A 241 2.21 -5.28 -20.60
N GLU A 242 3.32 -5.63 -21.28
CA GLU A 242 3.61 -7.00 -21.70
C GLU A 242 3.68 -7.95 -20.50
N LEU A 243 2.96 -9.07 -20.54
CA LEU A 243 3.06 -10.12 -19.53
C LEU A 243 4.43 -10.81 -19.63
N LEU A 244 5.25 -10.68 -18.60
CA LEU A 244 6.58 -11.27 -18.54
C LEU A 244 6.55 -12.68 -17.95
N TRP A 245 5.80 -12.88 -16.88
CA TRP A 245 5.67 -14.16 -16.20
C TRP A 245 4.41 -14.19 -15.31
N SER A 246 3.98 -15.39 -14.97
CA SER A 246 2.94 -15.63 -13.98
C SER A 246 3.18 -16.92 -13.21
N SER A 247 2.66 -17.02 -12.00
CA SER A 247 2.61 -18.24 -11.21
C SER A 247 1.26 -18.37 -10.55
N LYS A 248 0.66 -19.55 -10.60
CA LYS A 248 -0.64 -19.82 -10.02
C LYS A 248 -0.55 -19.81 -8.50
N THR A 249 -1.44 -19.07 -7.85
CA THR A 249 -1.48 -18.96 -6.38
C THR A 249 -2.43 -19.96 -5.75
N LEU A 250 -3.47 -20.40 -6.48
CA LEU A 250 -4.52 -21.29 -6.02
C LEU A 250 -4.72 -22.42 -7.01
N ASP A 251 -4.65 -23.68 -6.55
CA ASP A 251 -4.97 -24.85 -7.36
C ASP A 251 -6.45 -25.23 -7.35
N LYS A 252 -7.20 -24.77 -6.35
CA LYS A 252 -8.63 -25.04 -6.19
C LYS A 252 -9.40 -23.73 -6.03
N PHE A 253 -10.67 -23.77 -6.40
CA PHE A 253 -11.63 -22.72 -6.16
C PHE A 253 -11.76 -22.50 -4.64
N ALA A 254 -11.00 -21.58 -4.09
CA ALA A 254 -11.17 -21.16 -2.71
C ALA A 254 -12.20 -20.03 -2.67
N PHE A 255 -13.08 -20.06 -1.70
CA PHE A 255 -14.05 -19.00 -1.43
C PHE A 255 -13.34 -17.65 -1.19
N GLU A 256 -12.09 -17.70 -0.74
CA GLU A 256 -11.29 -16.56 -0.33
C GLU A 256 -10.19 -16.24 -1.35
N LYS A 257 -10.57 -15.56 -2.43
CA LYS A 257 -9.64 -14.90 -3.36
C LYS A 257 -9.07 -13.60 -2.74
N LEU A 258 -8.92 -13.59 -1.41
CA LEU A 258 -8.55 -12.42 -0.62
C LEU A 258 -7.03 -12.29 -0.56
N HIS A 259 -6.42 -11.70 -1.60
CA HIS A 259 -5.00 -11.37 -1.61
C HIS A 259 -4.85 -9.88 -1.37
N ALA A 260 -4.85 -9.45 -0.10
CA ALA A 260 -4.73 -8.03 0.26
C ALA A 260 -3.28 -7.59 0.55
N ASN A 261 -2.33 -8.52 0.49
CA ASN A 261 -0.92 -8.22 0.77
C ASN A 261 -0.17 -7.94 -0.52
N THR A 262 0.32 -6.71 -0.66
CA THR A 262 1.24 -6.34 -1.74
C THR A 262 2.51 -7.19 -1.64
N PRO A 263 3.01 -7.77 -2.76
CA PRO A 263 4.31 -8.42 -2.79
C PRO A 263 5.42 -7.49 -2.32
N LEU A 264 6.50 -8.05 -1.79
CA LEU A 264 7.70 -7.34 -1.41
C LEU A 264 8.86 -7.83 -2.26
N TYR A 265 9.70 -6.91 -2.75
CA TYR A 265 10.92 -7.26 -3.50
C TYR A 265 12.15 -6.82 -2.73
N ALA A 266 13.10 -7.73 -2.61
CA ALA A 266 14.41 -7.44 -2.06
C ALA A 266 15.45 -8.46 -2.56
N ASP A 267 16.65 -8.00 -2.83
CA ASP A 267 17.83 -8.84 -3.12
C ASP A 267 17.62 -9.84 -4.28
N GLY A 268 16.84 -9.47 -5.30
CA GLY A 268 16.52 -10.35 -6.44
C GLY A 268 15.37 -11.32 -6.19
N PHE A 269 14.66 -11.19 -5.04
CA PHE A 269 13.57 -12.09 -4.68
C PHE A 269 12.26 -11.33 -4.45
N ILE A 270 11.16 -11.98 -4.82
CA ILE A 270 9.80 -11.53 -4.55
C ILE A 270 9.23 -12.40 -3.43
N TYR A 271 8.67 -11.77 -2.40
CA TYR A 271 8.02 -12.43 -1.29
C TYR A 271 6.54 -12.04 -1.26
N PHE A 272 5.65 -13.00 -1.11
CA PHE A 272 4.22 -12.73 -0.97
C PHE A 272 3.52 -13.81 -0.14
N THR A 273 2.32 -13.50 0.33
CA THR A 273 1.37 -14.47 0.87
C THR A 273 0.10 -14.40 0.02
N ALA A 274 -0.45 -15.55 -0.33
CA ALA A 274 -1.65 -15.67 -1.12
C ALA A 274 -2.80 -16.21 -0.25
N GLY A 275 -3.65 -15.31 0.22
CA GLY A 275 -4.88 -15.62 0.96
C GLY A 275 -4.70 -16.26 2.33
N GLU A 276 -5.82 -16.59 2.96
CA GLU A 276 -5.87 -17.28 4.26
C GLU A 276 -5.90 -18.80 4.15
N GLU A 277 -6.12 -19.35 2.97
CA GLU A 277 -6.20 -20.81 2.77
C GLU A 277 -4.82 -21.48 2.92
N ALA A 278 -4.80 -22.61 3.60
CA ALA A 278 -3.57 -23.30 3.99
C ALA A 278 -2.71 -23.76 2.79
N ALA A 279 -3.31 -23.91 1.59
CA ALA A 279 -2.59 -24.35 0.41
C ALA A 279 -1.57 -23.33 -0.14
N ASN A 280 -1.69 -22.06 0.20
CA ASN A 280 -0.94 -21.00 -0.43
C ASN A 280 0.29 -20.57 0.37
N GLY A 281 0.14 -20.20 1.62
CA GLY A 281 1.23 -19.83 2.51
C GLY A 281 2.07 -18.64 2.02
N ALA A 282 3.22 -18.47 2.67
CA ALA A 282 4.26 -17.54 2.26
C ALA A 282 5.15 -18.17 1.19
N VAL A 283 5.51 -17.39 0.18
CA VAL A 283 6.29 -17.85 -0.98
C VAL A 283 7.44 -16.90 -1.23
N LYS A 284 8.60 -17.47 -1.58
CA LYS A 284 9.75 -16.75 -2.14
C LYS A 284 9.96 -17.18 -3.58
N LEU A 285 9.96 -16.21 -4.49
CA LEU A 285 10.31 -16.39 -5.88
C LEU A 285 11.64 -15.69 -6.16
N GLN A 286 12.54 -16.36 -6.87
CA GLN A 286 13.71 -15.74 -7.46
C GLN A 286 13.31 -15.10 -8.79
N LEU A 287 13.62 -13.82 -8.96
CA LEU A 287 13.45 -13.10 -10.23
C LEU A 287 14.76 -13.11 -11.00
N THR A 288 14.71 -13.41 -12.30
CA THR A 288 15.91 -13.31 -13.14
C THR A 288 16.39 -11.85 -13.27
N PRO A 289 17.69 -11.59 -13.48
CA PRO A 289 18.23 -10.23 -13.61
C PRO A 289 17.61 -9.40 -14.73
N ASP A 290 17.13 -10.06 -15.80
CA ASP A 290 16.41 -9.42 -16.90
C ASP A 290 14.90 -9.23 -16.62
N GLY A 291 14.41 -9.78 -15.51
CA GLY A 291 13.03 -9.67 -15.05
C GLY A 291 12.01 -10.49 -15.83
N LYS A 292 12.46 -11.39 -16.74
CA LYS A 292 11.55 -12.12 -17.64
C LYS A 292 11.10 -13.48 -17.11
N SER A 293 11.67 -13.96 -16.02
CA SER A 293 11.34 -15.27 -15.47
C SER A 293 11.42 -15.30 -13.96
N ILE A 294 10.67 -16.21 -13.37
CA ILE A 294 10.66 -16.47 -11.93
C ILE A 294 10.87 -17.95 -11.65
N LYS A 295 11.41 -18.25 -10.48
CA LYS A 295 11.53 -19.62 -9.96
C LYS A 295 11.15 -19.63 -8.49
N GLU A 296 10.25 -20.53 -8.08
CA GLU A 296 9.95 -20.73 -6.66
C GLU A 296 11.18 -21.29 -5.95
N VAL A 297 11.59 -20.63 -4.86
CA VAL A 297 12.71 -21.03 -4.02
C VAL A 297 12.23 -21.84 -2.84
N TRP A 298 11.21 -21.33 -2.16
CA TRP A 298 10.55 -22.04 -1.08
C TRP A 298 9.10 -21.57 -0.90
N ARG A 299 8.30 -22.43 -0.25
CA ARG A 299 6.94 -22.16 0.18
C ARG A 299 6.75 -22.67 1.61
N ASN A 300 6.14 -21.82 2.46
CA ASN A 300 5.74 -22.23 3.81
C ASN A 300 4.23 -22.06 3.98
N VAL A 301 3.50 -23.17 3.88
CA VAL A 301 2.03 -23.21 3.98
C VAL A 301 1.48 -22.86 5.37
N ASN A 302 2.33 -22.85 6.39
CA ASN A 302 1.93 -22.48 7.76
C ASN A 302 1.95 -20.98 8.02
N VAL A 303 2.53 -20.18 7.12
CA VAL A 303 2.60 -18.72 7.21
C VAL A 303 1.59 -18.14 6.23
N THR A 304 0.35 -17.99 6.68
CA THR A 304 -0.76 -17.44 5.87
C THR A 304 -1.19 -16.11 6.46
N ASN A 305 -1.33 -15.10 5.63
CA ASN A 305 -1.78 -13.77 6.03
C ASN A 305 -2.74 -13.21 4.97
N ALA A 306 -3.93 -12.75 5.40
CA ALA A 306 -4.89 -12.09 4.50
C ALA A 306 -4.60 -10.60 4.33
N GLN A 307 -4.06 -9.97 5.36
CA GLN A 307 -3.80 -8.52 5.41
C GLN A 307 -2.60 -8.23 6.34
N GLY A 308 -1.97 -7.08 6.17
CA GLY A 308 -0.87 -6.66 7.04
C GLY A 308 0.51 -6.69 6.35
N GLY A 309 0.67 -7.47 5.30
CA GLY A 309 1.88 -7.55 4.50
C GLY A 309 3.10 -8.11 5.24
N PHE A 310 4.23 -8.12 4.56
CA PHE A 310 5.53 -8.40 5.14
C PHE A 310 6.27 -7.13 5.55
N ILE A 311 7.08 -7.24 6.59
CA ILE A 311 8.22 -6.36 6.86
C ILE A 311 9.48 -7.19 6.72
N LYS A 312 10.49 -6.70 5.99
CA LYS A 312 11.78 -7.37 5.81
C LYS A 312 12.88 -6.59 6.51
N LEU A 313 13.57 -7.23 7.44
CA LEU A 313 14.76 -6.69 8.11
C LEU A 313 15.91 -7.70 7.96
N GLY A 314 16.98 -7.31 7.30
CA GLY A 314 18.08 -8.23 7.02
C GLY A 314 17.59 -9.52 6.33
N ASN A 315 17.92 -10.66 6.89
CA ASN A 315 17.54 -11.99 6.40
C ASN A 315 16.23 -12.53 7.02
N GLN A 316 15.37 -11.65 7.49
CA GLN A 316 14.14 -12.03 8.20
C GLN A 316 12.92 -11.32 7.62
N LEU A 317 11.81 -12.06 7.56
CA LEU A 317 10.48 -11.55 7.23
C LEU A 317 9.58 -11.64 8.45
N PHE A 318 8.80 -10.59 8.67
CA PHE A 318 7.87 -10.49 9.78
C PHE A 318 6.46 -10.29 9.26
N THR A 319 5.51 -11.05 9.80
CA THR A 319 4.08 -10.90 9.44
C THR A 319 3.19 -11.50 10.53
N THR A 320 1.95 -11.02 10.61
CA THR A 320 0.91 -11.70 11.41
C THR A 320 0.30 -12.85 10.61
N THR A 321 -0.28 -13.82 11.28
CA THR A 321 -0.83 -15.02 10.63
C THR A 321 -2.29 -15.28 11.02
N LYS A 322 -3.00 -16.08 10.20
CA LYS A 322 -4.34 -16.60 10.51
C LYS A 322 -4.39 -17.33 11.86
N LYS A 323 -3.29 -17.96 12.26
CA LYS A 323 -3.15 -18.62 13.58
C LYS A 323 -2.98 -17.63 14.75
N LYS A 324 -3.25 -16.34 14.53
CA LYS A 324 -3.19 -15.28 15.56
C LYS A 324 -1.80 -15.09 16.17
N ARG A 325 -0.76 -15.30 15.36
CA ARG A 325 0.64 -15.14 15.78
C ARG A 325 1.35 -14.13 14.88
N LEU A 326 2.20 -13.30 15.48
CA LEU A 326 3.29 -12.63 14.79
C LEU A 326 4.42 -13.64 14.64
N VAL A 327 4.96 -13.79 13.44
CA VAL A 327 6.05 -14.73 13.15
C VAL A 327 7.23 -14.01 12.52
N CYS A 328 8.42 -14.52 12.83
CA CYS A 328 9.67 -14.24 12.11
C CYS A 328 9.99 -15.44 11.22
N VAL A 329 10.23 -15.20 9.94
CA VAL A 329 10.57 -16.22 8.94
C VAL A 329 11.95 -15.94 8.39
N ASP A 330 12.83 -16.93 8.39
CA ASP A 330 14.14 -16.86 7.77
C ASP A 330 14.00 -16.82 6.23
N THR A 331 14.60 -15.82 5.57
CA THR A 331 14.48 -15.63 4.12
C THR A 331 15.22 -16.67 3.30
N GLY A 332 16.22 -17.33 3.87
CA GLY A 332 16.98 -18.39 3.19
C GLY A 332 16.17 -19.68 3.08
N THR A 333 15.58 -20.10 4.20
CA THR A 333 14.93 -21.42 4.35
C THR A 333 13.40 -21.39 4.30
N GLY A 334 12.77 -20.25 4.56
CA GLY A 334 11.32 -20.13 4.74
C GLY A 334 10.82 -20.68 6.10
N SER A 335 11.72 -21.05 6.99
CA SER A 335 11.37 -21.62 8.31
C SER A 335 10.99 -20.51 9.31
N VAL A 336 10.05 -20.81 10.18
CA VAL A 336 9.70 -19.91 11.30
C VAL A 336 10.80 -19.96 12.35
N VAL A 337 11.41 -18.82 12.63
CA VAL A 337 12.48 -18.65 13.63
C VAL A 337 11.90 -18.51 15.03
N ASP A 338 10.89 -17.66 15.17
CA ASP A 338 10.17 -17.42 16.42
C ASP A 338 8.76 -16.93 16.16
N SER A 339 7.90 -16.99 17.17
CA SER A 339 6.53 -16.51 17.06
C SER A 339 5.97 -16.04 18.39
N LEU A 340 5.16 -14.98 18.36
CA LEU A 340 4.49 -14.36 19.50
C LEU A 340 2.97 -14.36 19.29
N SER A 341 2.18 -14.55 20.35
CA SER A 341 0.72 -14.37 20.32
C SER A 341 0.38 -12.89 20.13
N ALA A 342 -0.22 -12.52 19.00
CA ALA A 342 -0.45 -11.11 18.66
C ALA A 342 -1.83 -10.82 18.07
N ASN A 343 -2.64 -11.84 17.78
CA ASN A 343 -3.80 -11.79 16.90
C ASN A 343 -3.43 -11.44 15.45
N LYS A 344 -4.41 -11.45 14.54
CA LYS A 344 -4.23 -10.93 13.17
C LYS A 344 -4.21 -9.41 13.21
N GLY A 345 -3.46 -8.78 12.34
CA GLY A 345 -3.45 -7.33 12.27
C GLY A 345 -2.41 -6.77 11.33
N SER A 346 -2.43 -5.48 11.21
CA SER A 346 -1.47 -4.70 10.44
C SER A 346 -0.18 -4.51 11.22
N LEU A 347 0.95 -4.68 10.54
CA LEU A 347 2.28 -4.59 11.12
C LEU A 347 3.06 -3.45 10.46
N ILE A 348 3.64 -2.58 11.27
CA ILE A 348 4.60 -1.55 10.85
C ILE A 348 5.83 -1.59 11.74
N TYR A 349 6.92 -0.98 11.27
CA TYR A 349 8.20 -0.93 11.98
C TYR A 349 8.76 0.49 12.01
N ALA A 350 9.18 0.92 13.17
CA ALA A 350 9.86 2.21 13.37
C ALA A 350 10.70 2.15 14.65
N ASP A 351 11.79 2.91 14.71
CA ASP A 351 12.65 3.06 15.91
C ASP A 351 12.97 1.72 16.58
N SER A 352 13.40 0.73 15.77
CA SER A 352 13.79 -0.62 16.20
C SER A 352 12.68 -1.44 16.87
N LYS A 353 11.40 -1.08 16.67
CA LYS A 353 10.24 -1.77 17.26
C LYS A 353 9.15 -2.03 16.22
N PHE A 354 8.39 -3.10 16.44
CA PHE A 354 7.17 -3.41 15.71
C PHE A 354 5.95 -2.82 16.44
N TYR A 355 5.07 -2.24 15.66
CA TYR A 355 3.75 -1.76 16.08
C TYR A 355 2.72 -2.66 15.41
N CYS A 356 2.08 -3.51 16.20
CA CYS A 356 1.07 -4.45 15.72
C CYS A 356 -0.32 -3.97 16.14
N TYR A 357 -1.07 -3.40 15.19
CA TYR A 357 -2.48 -3.05 15.38
C TYR A 357 -3.35 -4.21 14.93
N ASN A 358 -3.97 -4.88 15.86
CA ASN A 358 -4.63 -6.15 15.61
C ASN A 358 -6.16 -6.05 15.55
N GLU A 359 -6.80 -7.14 15.11
CA GLU A 359 -8.26 -7.25 14.92
C GLU A 359 -9.10 -7.03 16.18
N THR A 360 -8.49 -7.09 17.38
CA THR A 360 -9.16 -6.82 18.65
C THR A 360 -9.01 -5.39 19.11
N GLY A 361 -8.31 -4.55 18.36
CA GLY A 361 -8.11 -3.12 18.66
C GLY A 361 -6.91 -2.84 19.54
N ASP A 362 -6.08 -3.83 19.88
CA ASP A 362 -4.85 -3.59 20.62
C ASP A 362 -3.74 -3.10 19.68
N VAL A 363 -2.99 -2.10 20.11
CA VAL A 363 -1.72 -1.68 19.51
C VAL A 363 -0.60 -2.19 20.41
N LYS A 364 0.03 -3.27 19.98
CA LYS A 364 1.14 -3.88 20.70
C LYS A 364 2.46 -3.29 20.24
N LEU A 365 3.30 -2.88 21.16
CA LEU A 365 4.69 -2.53 20.95
C LEU A 365 5.54 -3.75 21.21
N ILE A 366 6.29 -4.19 20.20
CA ILE A 366 6.99 -5.48 20.21
C ILE A 366 8.43 -5.27 19.79
N GLN A 367 9.35 -5.86 20.52
CA GLN A 367 10.78 -5.93 20.23
C GLN A 367 11.13 -7.31 19.66
N PHE A 368 12.13 -7.34 18.77
CA PHE A 368 12.69 -8.58 18.28
C PHE A 368 14.22 -8.49 18.38
N GLU A 369 14.79 -9.24 19.30
CA GLU A 369 16.22 -9.28 19.55
C GLU A 369 16.66 -10.73 19.82
N ASN A 370 17.89 -11.07 19.43
CA ASN A 370 18.45 -12.40 19.60
C ASN A 370 17.54 -13.52 19.07
N ASN A 371 16.88 -13.26 17.94
CA ASN A 371 15.91 -14.16 17.31
C ASN A 371 14.69 -14.49 18.19
N LYS A 372 14.27 -13.56 19.07
CA LYS A 372 13.13 -13.74 19.97
C LYS A 372 12.26 -12.49 19.99
N PHE A 373 10.95 -12.70 19.96
CA PHE A 373 9.97 -11.65 20.21
C PHE A 373 9.75 -11.44 21.71
N SER A 374 9.56 -10.18 22.09
CA SER A 374 9.05 -9.79 23.40
C SER A 374 8.00 -8.67 23.22
N GLU A 375 6.83 -8.86 23.83
CA GLU A 375 5.85 -7.78 23.96
C GLU A 375 6.32 -6.82 25.05
N ILE A 376 6.53 -5.55 24.68
CA ILE A 376 6.95 -4.51 25.63
C ILE A 376 5.73 -3.98 26.38
N SER A 377 4.72 -3.58 25.64
CA SER A 377 3.48 -3.00 26.16
C SER A 377 2.39 -2.99 25.10
N LYS A 378 1.17 -2.71 25.52
CA LYS A 378 0.01 -2.54 24.61
C LYS A 378 -0.94 -1.48 25.15
N PHE A 379 -1.70 -0.88 24.24
CA PHE A 379 -2.89 -0.10 24.57
C PHE A 379 -4.02 -0.44 23.64
N ARG A 380 -5.25 -0.04 24.00
CA ARG A 380 -6.45 -0.33 23.22
C ARG A 380 -7.00 0.92 22.57
N VAL A 381 -7.31 0.80 21.27
CA VAL A 381 -8.05 1.82 20.51
C VAL A 381 -9.53 1.68 20.88
N ASP A 382 -10.14 2.74 21.42
CA ASP A 382 -11.50 2.76 21.95
C ASP A 382 -12.49 3.60 21.14
N LYS A 383 -12.03 4.38 20.16
CA LYS A 383 -12.85 5.18 19.27
C LYS A 383 -13.15 4.45 17.97
N GLY A 384 -14.26 4.80 17.31
CA GLY A 384 -14.65 4.27 16.03
C GLY A 384 -15.52 3.02 16.12
N THR A 385 -15.71 2.36 14.98
CA THR A 385 -16.65 1.23 14.81
C THR A 385 -16.14 0.24 13.80
N LYS A 386 -16.68 -0.97 13.78
CA LYS A 386 -16.34 -2.04 12.85
C LYS A 386 -14.96 -2.66 13.12
N GLU A 387 -14.34 -3.23 12.08
CA GLU A 387 -13.12 -4.00 12.21
C GLU A 387 -11.87 -3.11 12.23
N HIS A 388 -10.84 -3.55 12.94
CA HIS A 388 -9.54 -2.89 13.08
C HIS A 388 -8.57 -3.34 11.96
N PHE A 389 -8.86 -2.99 10.69
CA PHE A 389 -8.09 -3.47 9.53
C PHE A 389 -7.14 -2.43 8.92
N SER A 390 -7.22 -1.18 9.35
CA SER A 390 -6.36 -0.13 8.83
C SER A 390 -4.90 -0.32 9.26
N HIS A 391 -3.97 0.09 8.40
CA HIS A 391 -2.56 0.19 8.79
C HIS A 391 -2.31 1.47 9.58
N PRO A 392 -1.65 1.42 10.75
CA PRO A 392 -1.14 2.61 11.41
C PRO A 392 -0.12 3.33 10.54
N VAL A 393 0.00 4.64 10.72
CA VAL A 393 0.99 5.49 10.04
C VAL A 393 1.73 6.29 11.08
N ILE A 394 3.05 6.35 11.02
CA ILE A 394 3.87 7.17 11.92
C ILE A 394 4.52 8.28 11.11
N SER A 395 4.42 9.51 11.61
CA SER A 395 5.10 10.66 11.03
C SER A 395 5.37 11.72 12.09
N LYS A 396 6.62 12.13 12.22
CA LYS A 396 7.09 13.17 13.17
C LYS A 396 6.70 12.86 14.62
N GLY A 397 6.86 11.59 15.03
CA GLY A 397 6.54 11.13 16.37
C GLY A 397 5.04 11.07 16.69
N ILE A 398 4.18 11.20 15.71
CA ILE A 398 2.73 11.04 15.84
C ILE A 398 2.30 9.76 15.14
N MET A 399 1.53 8.93 15.83
CA MET A 399 0.92 7.73 15.27
C MET A 399 -0.54 8.02 14.93
N TYR A 400 -0.90 7.80 13.65
CA TYR A 400 -2.25 7.97 13.15
C TYR A 400 -2.88 6.60 12.95
N ILE A 401 -4.07 6.40 13.51
CA ILE A 401 -4.84 5.15 13.42
C ILE A 401 -6.25 5.48 12.95
N ARG A 402 -6.72 4.69 11.99
CA ARG A 402 -8.13 4.66 11.61
C ARG A 402 -8.81 3.43 12.21
N HIS A 403 -10.04 3.62 12.72
CA HIS A 403 -10.95 2.53 13.09
C HIS A 403 -12.36 2.84 12.57
N GLY A 404 -12.74 2.17 11.47
CA GLY A 404 -14.02 2.42 10.81
C GLY A 404 -14.20 3.89 10.43
N ARG A 405 -15.10 4.60 11.14
CA ARG A 405 -15.38 6.02 10.90
C ARG A 405 -14.49 6.99 11.69
N ALA A 406 -13.66 6.49 12.59
CA ALA A 406 -12.80 7.32 13.43
C ALA A 406 -11.36 7.37 12.90
N LEU A 407 -10.77 8.56 12.93
CA LEU A 407 -9.36 8.83 12.69
C LEU A 407 -8.78 9.46 13.96
N MET A 408 -7.67 8.95 14.43
CA MET A 408 -7.05 9.33 15.71
C MET A 408 -5.58 9.67 15.51
N ALA A 409 -5.05 10.60 16.28
CA ALA A 409 -3.63 10.95 16.33
C ALA A 409 -3.12 10.84 17.76
N TYR A 410 -2.10 10.04 17.96
CA TYR A 410 -1.46 9.77 19.25
C TYR A 410 -0.04 10.32 19.27
N ASP A 411 0.33 11.05 20.33
CA ASP A 411 1.72 11.45 20.56
C ASP A 411 2.52 10.25 21.09
N ILE A 412 3.48 9.81 20.30
CA ILE A 412 4.37 8.70 20.64
C ILE A 412 5.84 9.12 20.73
N ASN A 413 6.11 10.43 20.85
CA ASN A 413 7.46 10.90 21.10
C ASN A 413 7.99 10.45 22.47
N GLU A 414 9.26 10.10 22.54
CA GLU A 414 9.95 9.87 23.82
C GLU A 414 9.91 11.18 24.62
N LYS A 415 9.41 11.12 25.88
CA LYS A 415 9.31 12.27 26.79
C LYS A 415 10.51 12.30 27.72
#